data_969ebb8b3392df5b224cedc699ef2992
#
_entry.id   969ebb8b3392df5b224cedc699ef2992
#
_cell.length_a   1.000
_cell.length_b   1.000
_cell.length_c   1.000
_cell.angle_alpha   90.00
_cell.angle_beta   90.00
_cell.angle_gamma   90.00
#
_symmetry.space_group_name_H-M   'P 1'
#
loop_
_entity.id
_entity.type
_entity.pdbx_description
1 polymer ?
#
loop_
_entity_poly.entity_id
_entity_poly.type
_entity_poly.pdbx_seq_one_letter_code
_entity_poly.pdbx_strand_id
1 'polypeptide(L)'
;MKTLLSLSLLALPFFTAQANAEPVALATQTQPATTVVKTIVPITAKTKEQALAQAQVIANTADADLAEFRIDLLSFANDTKQVIALGHELKKILGNKPMIATIRTKNEGGQLEISDADYGKTYQAYLKNPFMDWLDVEMFRDQKVVSEIVQKAHQKKVLVVMSNHDFQKTPSQDEIEKRLLKQDQMGADILKIAVMPKSKQDVFTLMNATLKVSQQTTKPLLTMSMGQLGTISRVATANMGGSYSFGMIGEASAPGQIDVTKLKQILKTVQPANP
;
A
#
# COMPACT_ATOMS: atom_id res chain seq x y z
N MET A 1 -15.29 -58.52 80.98
CA MET A 1 -15.80 -58.36 79.59
C MET A 1 -15.45 -57.00 79.11
N LYS A 2 -14.42 -56.90 78.28
CA LYS A 2 -13.98 -55.69 77.63
C LYS A 2 -13.95 -55.93 76.13
N THR A 3 -14.85 -55.31 75.42
CA THR A 3 -15.02 -55.41 73.98
C THR A 3 -14.04 -54.40 73.29
N LEU A 4 -13.11 -54.88 72.48
CA LEU A 4 -12.26 -54.07 71.63
C LEU A 4 -13.01 -53.74 70.32
N LEU A 5 -13.19 -52.48 70.04
CA LEU A 5 -13.59 -51.99 68.73
C LEU A 5 -12.33 -51.79 67.85
N SER A 6 -12.24 -52.52 66.77
CA SER A 6 -11.24 -52.35 65.76
C SER A 6 -11.69 -51.26 64.74
N LEU A 7 -10.92 -50.22 64.60
CA LEU A 7 -11.15 -49.12 63.62
C LEU A 7 -10.40 -49.49 62.34
N SER A 8 -11.14 -49.81 61.27
CA SER A 8 -10.56 -50.05 59.94
C SER A 8 -10.41 -48.75 59.22
N LEU A 9 -9.16 -48.40 58.93
CA LEU A 9 -8.76 -47.19 58.11
C LEU A 9 -8.88 -47.59 56.64
N LEU A 10 -9.88 -47.02 55.91
CA LEU A 10 -9.96 -47.10 54.44
C LEU A 10 -8.99 -46.11 53.83
N ALA A 11 -7.96 -46.56 53.14
CA ALA A 11 -7.06 -45.76 52.32
C ALA A 11 -7.70 -45.52 50.94
N LEU A 12 -8.01 -44.31 50.61
CA LEU A 12 -8.43 -43.88 49.29
C LEU A 12 -7.19 -43.72 48.38
N PRO A 13 -7.20 -44.25 47.14
CA PRO A 13 -6.09 -44.00 46.21
C PRO A 13 -6.15 -42.59 45.64
N PHE A 14 -5.06 -41.83 45.82
CA PHE A 14 -4.86 -40.59 45.11
C PHE A 14 -4.55 -40.90 43.64
N PHE A 15 -5.47 -40.61 42.72
CA PHE A 15 -5.21 -40.51 41.29
C PHE A 15 -4.54 -39.20 40.99
N THR A 16 -3.24 -39.20 40.75
CA THR A 16 -2.55 -38.09 40.15
C THR A 16 -2.79 -38.12 38.64
N ALA A 17 -3.71 -37.26 38.18
CA ALA A 17 -3.82 -36.99 36.74
C ALA A 17 -2.60 -36.19 36.28
N GLN A 18 -1.67 -36.88 35.64
CA GLN A 18 -0.60 -36.24 34.88
C GLN A 18 -1.21 -35.64 33.60
N ALA A 19 -1.39 -34.33 33.57
CA ALA A 19 -1.74 -33.62 32.35
C ALA A 19 -0.49 -33.60 31.41
N ASN A 20 -0.47 -34.51 30.44
CA ASN A 20 0.43 -34.41 29.30
C ASN A 20 -0.01 -33.22 28.47
N ALA A 21 0.61 -32.05 28.70
CA ALA A 21 0.53 -30.94 27.77
C ALA A 21 1.39 -31.32 26.55
N GLU A 22 0.74 -31.69 25.46
CA GLU A 22 1.44 -31.76 24.17
C GLU A 22 2.03 -30.38 23.83
N PRO A 23 3.29 -30.32 23.35
CA PRO A 23 3.83 -29.07 22.92
C PRO A 23 3.02 -28.56 21.72
N VAL A 24 2.37 -27.40 21.87
CA VAL A 24 1.75 -26.68 20.77
C VAL A 24 2.88 -26.39 19.78
N ALA A 25 2.91 -27.12 18.68
CA ALA A 25 3.80 -26.82 17.57
C ALA A 25 3.46 -25.40 17.11
N LEU A 26 4.34 -24.42 17.40
CA LEU A 26 4.31 -23.15 16.72
C LEU A 26 4.46 -23.46 15.22
N ALA A 27 3.37 -23.31 14.48
CA ALA A 27 3.44 -23.30 13.03
C ALA A 27 4.43 -22.22 12.66
N THR A 28 5.61 -22.60 12.18
CA THR A 28 6.56 -21.70 11.55
C THR A 28 5.87 -21.15 10.31
N GLN A 29 5.21 -20.00 10.48
CA GLN A 29 4.74 -19.23 9.35
C GLN A 29 6.00 -18.84 8.58
N THR A 30 6.16 -19.42 7.40
CA THR A 30 7.14 -18.97 6.43
C THR A 30 6.80 -17.52 6.09
N GLN A 31 7.49 -16.58 6.73
CA GLN A 31 7.42 -15.18 6.32
C GLN A 31 7.82 -15.12 4.85
N PRO A 32 7.06 -14.41 4.00
CA PRO A 32 7.47 -14.20 2.63
C PRO A 32 8.86 -13.56 2.65
N ALA A 33 9.75 -14.04 1.77
CA ALA A 33 11.12 -13.54 1.64
C ALA A 33 11.09 -12.00 1.68
N THR A 34 11.95 -11.40 2.51
CA THR A 34 12.04 -9.94 2.71
C THR A 34 12.27 -9.27 1.35
N THR A 35 11.20 -8.80 0.75
CA THR A 35 11.26 -8.13 -0.55
C THR A 35 11.88 -6.76 -0.34
N VAL A 36 12.94 -6.42 -1.07
CA VAL A 36 13.55 -5.09 -1.02
C VAL A 36 12.49 -4.04 -1.32
N VAL A 37 12.26 -3.10 -0.39
CA VAL A 37 11.29 -2.02 -0.57
C VAL A 37 11.65 -1.21 -1.80
N LYS A 38 10.69 -1.08 -2.72
CA LYS A 38 10.83 -0.28 -3.93
C LYS A 38 10.37 1.14 -3.68
N THR A 39 11.06 2.09 -4.28
CA THR A 39 10.75 3.53 -4.18
C THR A 39 9.92 3.98 -5.37
N ILE A 40 8.90 4.79 -5.10
CA ILE A 40 8.03 5.40 -6.11
C ILE A 40 8.26 6.90 -6.09
N VAL A 41 8.50 7.51 -7.27
CA VAL A 41 8.67 8.95 -7.42
C VAL A 41 7.54 9.52 -8.26
N PRO A 42 6.76 10.49 -7.73
CA PRO A 42 5.68 11.12 -8.48
C PRO A 42 6.18 12.16 -9.48
N ILE A 43 5.57 12.17 -10.66
CA ILE A 43 5.62 13.25 -11.65
C ILE A 43 4.47 14.19 -11.30
N THR A 44 4.79 15.41 -10.81
CA THR A 44 3.84 16.40 -10.28
C THR A 44 3.65 17.59 -11.22
N ALA A 45 3.95 17.41 -12.48
CA ALA A 45 3.95 18.43 -13.51
C ALA A 45 2.55 18.97 -13.82
N LYS A 46 2.49 20.26 -14.21
CA LYS A 46 1.28 20.91 -14.71
C LYS A 46 1.23 20.97 -16.24
N THR A 47 2.39 20.93 -16.90
CA THR A 47 2.51 20.98 -18.36
C THR A 47 3.22 19.76 -18.90
N LYS A 48 3.11 19.53 -20.21
CA LYS A 48 3.81 18.46 -20.92
C LYS A 48 5.33 18.57 -20.74
N GLU A 49 5.89 19.74 -20.94
CA GLU A 49 7.34 20.00 -20.90
C GLU A 49 7.90 19.68 -19.51
N GLN A 50 7.19 20.11 -18.46
CA GLN A 50 7.56 19.78 -17.06
C GLN A 50 7.51 18.27 -16.81
N ALA A 51 6.48 17.59 -17.31
CA ALA A 51 6.33 16.14 -17.14
C ALA A 51 7.48 15.37 -17.81
N LEU A 52 7.84 15.74 -19.04
CA LEU A 52 8.96 15.12 -19.76
C LEU A 52 10.29 15.35 -19.04
N ALA A 53 10.53 16.59 -18.55
CA ALA A 53 11.73 16.90 -17.78
C ALA A 53 11.82 16.09 -16.49
N GLN A 54 10.73 15.99 -15.71
CA GLN A 54 10.70 15.18 -14.49
C GLN A 54 10.90 13.68 -14.80
N ALA A 55 10.28 13.15 -15.84
CA ALA A 55 10.48 11.77 -16.27
C ALA A 55 11.93 11.48 -16.63
N GLN A 56 12.63 12.42 -17.30
CA GLN A 56 14.05 12.26 -17.62
C GLN A 56 14.92 12.21 -16.36
N VAL A 57 14.63 13.04 -15.34
CA VAL A 57 15.33 13.00 -14.06
C VAL A 57 15.08 11.65 -13.35
N ILE A 58 13.82 11.19 -13.29
CA ILE A 58 13.46 9.91 -12.69
C ILE A 58 14.13 8.75 -13.43
N ALA A 59 14.15 8.75 -14.76
CA ALA A 59 14.80 7.73 -15.57
C ALA A 59 16.28 7.56 -15.22
N ASN A 60 16.98 8.67 -14.99
CA ASN A 60 18.41 8.73 -14.66
C ASN A 60 18.72 8.53 -13.17
N THR A 61 17.71 8.49 -12.30
CA THR A 61 17.90 8.29 -10.85
C THR A 61 17.81 6.81 -10.50
N ALA A 62 18.94 6.19 -10.17
CA ALA A 62 19.02 4.75 -9.85
C ALA A 62 18.15 4.35 -8.65
N ASP A 63 18.00 5.26 -7.67
CA ASP A 63 17.22 5.03 -6.44
C ASP A 63 15.70 5.22 -6.64
N ALA A 64 15.24 5.62 -7.83
CA ALA A 64 13.82 5.66 -8.20
C ALA A 64 13.47 4.38 -8.94
N ASP A 65 12.76 3.45 -8.27
CA ASP A 65 12.41 2.15 -8.86
C ASP A 65 11.21 2.26 -9.81
N LEU A 66 10.22 3.13 -9.48
CA LEU A 66 9.00 3.36 -10.24
C LEU A 66 8.69 4.86 -10.34
N ALA A 67 7.92 5.23 -11.36
CA ALA A 67 7.31 6.56 -11.47
C ALA A 67 5.80 6.50 -11.22
N GLU A 68 5.24 7.55 -10.60
CA GLU A 68 3.78 7.76 -10.55
C GLU A 68 3.42 8.99 -11.39
N PHE A 69 2.64 8.81 -12.44
CA PHE A 69 2.15 9.91 -13.27
C PHE A 69 0.86 10.48 -12.67
N ARG A 70 0.93 11.65 -12.01
CA ARG A 70 -0.18 12.37 -11.38
C ARG A 70 -0.93 13.18 -12.43
N ILE A 71 -1.87 12.52 -13.09
CA ILE A 71 -2.67 13.08 -14.18
C ILE A 71 -3.54 14.24 -13.70
N ASP A 72 -4.07 14.14 -12.47
CA ASP A 72 -4.93 15.15 -11.86
C ASP A 72 -4.28 16.53 -11.68
N LEU A 73 -2.94 16.60 -11.73
CA LEU A 73 -2.20 17.87 -11.60
C LEU A 73 -2.00 18.59 -12.94
N LEU A 74 -2.24 17.91 -14.06
CA LEU A 74 -2.06 18.51 -15.38
C LEU A 74 -3.11 19.60 -15.66
N SER A 75 -2.72 20.70 -16.27
CA SER A 75 -3.64 21.76 -16.72
C SER A 75 -4.65 21.28 -17.76
N PHE A 76 -4.37 20.14 -18.42
CA PHE A 76 -5.21 19.48 -19.42
C PHE A 76 -5.65 18.08 -18.98
N ALA A 77 -5.79 17.83 -17.66
CA ALA A 77 -6.18 16.53 -17.09
C ALA A 77 -7.48 15.95 -17.69
N ASN A 78 -8.39 16.82 -18.14
CA ASN A 78 -9.67 16.44 -18.78
C ASN A 78 -9.52 16.10 -20.28
N ASP A 79 -8.41 16.39 -20.91
CA ASP A 79 -8.16 16.00 -22.30
C ASP A 79 -7.52 14.62 -22.37
N THR A 80 -8.37 13.61 -22.44
CA THR A 80 -7.96 12.20 -22.48
C THR A 80 -6.98 11.89 -23.62
N LYS A 81 -7.10 12.58 -24.78
CA LYS A 81 -6.21 12.34 -25.92
C LYS A 81 -4.79 12.89 -25.65
N GLN A 82 -4.70 14.10 -25.10
CA GLN A 82 -3.42 14.69 -24.72
C GLN A 82 -2.75 13.89 -23.60
N VAL A 83 -3.52 13.43 -22.60
CA VAL A 83 -3.00 12.60 -21.49
C VAL A 83 -2.45 11.27 -22.02
N ILE A 84 -3.15 10.58 -22.91
CA ILE A 84 -2.68 9.31 -23.52
C ILE A 84 -1.38 9.56 -24.31
N ALA A 85 -1.34 10.61 -25.15
CA ALA A 85 -0.15 10.92 -25.94
C ALA A 85 1.05 11.20 -25.02
N LEU A 86 0.89 12.04 -24.00
CA LEU A 86 1.93 12.31 -23.02
C LEU A 86 2.34 11.04 -22.26
N GLY A 87 1.39 10.21 -21.86
CA GLY A 87 1.67 8.95 -21.15
C GLY A 87 2.61 8.03 -21.94
N HIS A 88 2.40 7.89 -23.25
CA HIS A 88 3.31 7.12 -24.12
C HIS A 88 4.70 7.74 -24.22
N GLU A 89 4.80 9.09 -24.30
CA GLU A 89 6.10 9.78 -24.30
C GLU A 89 6.85 9.56 -22.97
N LEU A 90 6.15 9.68 -21.84
CA LEU A 90 6.71 9.41 -20.50
C LEU A 90 7.21 7.97 -20.39
N LYS A 91 6.40 6.99 -20.82
CA LYS A 91 6.79 5.57 -20.77
C LYS A 91 8.04 5.29 -21.62
N LYS A 92 8.16 5.95 -22.78
CA LYS A 92 9.37 5.83 -23.61
C LYS A 92 10.61 6.38 -22.89
N ILE A 93 10.50 7.51 -22.19
CA ILE A 93 11.61 8.10 -21.43
C ILE A 93 11.98 7.23 -20.22
N LEU A 94 10.99 6.74 -19.49
CA LEU A 94 11.19 5.90 -18.30
C LEU A 94 11.77 4.50 -18.63
N GLY A 95 11.63 4.05 -19.87
CA GLY A 95 12.18 2.76 -20.32
C GLY A 95 11.62 1.59 -19.52
N ASN A 96 12.49 0.86 -18.84
CA ASN A 96 12.13 -0.32 -18.05
C ASN A 96 11.52 0.01 -16.67
N LYS A 97 11.55 1.27 -16.22
CA LYS A 97 10.91 1.64 -14.96
C LYS A 97 9.39 1.56 -15.11
N PRO A 98 8.70 0.81 -14.22
CA PRO A 98 7.24 0.78 -14.23
C PRO A 98 6.66 2.17 -13.96
N MET A 99 5.52 2.45 -14.60
CA MET A 99 4.78 3.69 -14.41
C MET A 99 3.36 3.41 -13.93
N ILE A 100 2.99 4.08 -12.83
CA ILE A 100 1.63 4.09 -12.28
C ILE A 100 0.90 5.30 -12.89
N ALA A 101 -0.24 5.10 -13.54
CA ALA A 101 -1.12 6.21 -13.92
C ALA A 101 -2.13 6.48 -12.80
N THR A 102 -2.16 7.71 -12.30
CA THR A 102 -2.98 8.10 -11.15
C THR A 102 -3.85 9.30 -11.47
N ILE A 103 -5.16 9.14 -11.35
CA ILE A 103 -6.12 10.23 -11.18
C ILE A 103 -6.46 10.30 -9.70
N ARG A 104 -5.84 11.22 -8.95
CA ARG A 104 -6.24 11.51 -7.59
C ARG A 104 -7.36 12.51 -7.60
N THR A 105 -8.55 12.08 -7.15
CA THR A 105 -9.70 12.97 -7.16
C THR A 105 -9.68 13.94 -5.99
N LYS A 106 -10.45 15.01 -6.11
CA LYS A 106 -10.59 16.02 -5.06
C LYS A 106 -11.11 15.42 -3.75
N ASN A 107 -11.94 14.37 -3.84
CA ASN A 107 -12.46 13.66 -2.67
C ASN A 107 -11.37 13.00 -1.83
N GLU A 108 -10.26 12.60 -2.45
CA GLU A 108 -9.10 11.99 -1.80
C GLU A 108 -7.86 12.90 -1.84
N GLY A 109 -8.05 14.22 -1.84
CA GLY A 109 -7.00 15.23 -1.69
C GLY A 109 -6.23 15.57 -2.97
N GLY A 110 -6.70 15.12 -4.14
CA GLY A 110 -6.17 15.53 -5.45
C GLY A 110 -6.76 16.83 -5.97
N GLN A 111 -6.52 17.12 -7.24
CA GLN A 111 -6.96 18.36 -7.87
C GLN A 111 -8.16 18.18 -8.81
N LEU A 112 -8.37 16.97 -9.34
CA LEU A 112 -9.42 16.72 -10.31
C LEU A 112 -10.77 16.46 -9.64
N GLU A 113 -11.76 17.27 -9.97
CA GLU A 113 -13.18 16.99 -9.67
C GLU A 113 -13.78 16.23 -10.85
N ILE A 114 -14.23 15.01 -10.63
CA ILE A 114 -14.72 14.13 -11.69
C ILE A 114 -15.85 13.24 -11.14
N SER A 115 -16.91 13.06 -11.93
CA SER A 115 -17.98 12.12 -11.61
C SER A 115 -17.51 10.67 -11.71
N ASP A 116 -18.21 9.72 -11.04
CA ASP A 116 -17.90 8.29 -11.16
C ASP A 116 -18.03 7.80 -12.61
N ALA A 117 -19.05 8.28 -13.31
CA ALA A 117 -19.26 7.92 -14.71
C ALA A 117 -18.12 8.38 -15.63
N ASP A 118 -17.63 9.61 -15.43
CA ASP A 118 -16.55 10.15 -16.25
C ASP A 118 -15.18 9.57 -15.83
N TYR A 119 -14.97 9.29 -14.54
CA TYR A 119 -13.82 8.53 -14.04
C TYR A 119 -13.74 7.17 -14.74
N GLY A 120 -14.85 6.43 -14.78
CA GLY A 120 -14.93 5.15 -15.49
C GLY A 120 -14.63 5.28 -16.97
N LYS A 121 -15.28 6.24 -17.68
CA LYS A 121 -15.03 6.49 -19.12
C LYS A 121 -13.57 6.84 -19.40
N THR A 122 -12.96 7.68 -18.56
CA THR A 122 -11.56 8.11 -18.71
C THR A 122 -10.62 6.93 -18.58
N TYR A 123 -10.77 6.11 -17.55
CA TYR A 123 -9.92 4.92 -17.38
C TYR A 123 -10.18 3.86 -18.47
N GLN A 124 -11.41 3.67 -18.91
CA GLN A 124 -11.70 2.81 -20.05
C GLN A 124 -11.00 3.29 -21.33
N ALA A 125 -10.92 4.62 -21.56
CA ALA A 125 -10.20 5.18 -22.69
C ALA A 125 -8.67 4.93 -22.58
N TYR A 126 -8.07 5.12 -21.40
CA TYR A 126 -6.66 4.80 -21.16
C TYR A 126 -6.36 3.32 -21.41
N LEU A 127 -7.25 2.43 -20.97
CA LEU A 127 -7.10 0.99 -21.11
C LEU A 127 -7.37 0.45 -22.52
N LYS A 128 -7.88 1.26 -23.46
CA LYS A 128 -7.95 0.87 -24.88
C LYS A 128 -6.54 0.77 -25.50
N ASN A 129 -5.65 1.70 -25.16
CA ASN A 129 -4.26 1.74 -25.57
C ASN A 129 -3.38 2.08 -24.36
N PRO A 130 -3.08 1.11 -23.48
CA PRO A 130 -2.40 1.37 -22.22
C PRO A 130 -0.99 1.93 -22.42
N PHE A 131 -0.71 3.02 -21.74
CA PHE A 131 0.61 3.66 -21.64
C PHE A 131 1.29 3.41 -20.29
N MET A 132 0.57 2.79 -19.34
CA MET A 132 1.01 2.51 -17.97
C MET A 132 1.21 1.02 -17.75
N ASP A 133 2.03 0.68 -16.78
CA ASP A 133 2.16 -0.68 -16.26
C ASP A 133 1.16 -0.94 -15.13
N TRP A 134 0.86 0.11 -14.34
CA TRP A 134 -0.05 0.05 -13.21
C TRP A 134 -1.05 1.20 -13.26
N LEU A 135 -2.23 0.97 -12.67
CA LEU A 135 -3.32 1.94 -12.60
C LEU A 135 -3.75 2.13 -11.14
N ASP A 136 -3.69 3.35 -10.62
CA ASP A 136 -4.23 3.68 -9.28
C ASP A 136 -5.75 3.86 -9.38
N VAL A 137 -6.51 3.09 -8.59
CA VAL A 137 -7.98 3.11 -8.57
C VAL A 137 -8.46 3.38 -7.15
N GLU A 138 -9.22 4.45 -6.95
CA GLU A 138 -9.80 4.80 -5.64
C GLU A 138 -10.93 3.86 -5.25
N MET A 139 -10.81 3.19 -4.09
CA MET A 139 -11.71 2.12 -3.67
C MET A 139 -13.14 2.58 -3.33
N PHE A 140 -13.31 3.84 -2.97
CA PHE A 140 -14.60 4.40 -2.56
C PHE A 140 -15.37 5.09 -3.67
N ARG A 141 -14.95 4.92 -4.92
CA ARG A 141 -15.76 5.29 -6.09
C ARG A 141 -16.91 4.29 -6.26
N ASP A 142 -17.84 4.55 -7.17
CA ASP A 142 -18.94 3.61 -7.45
C ASP A 142 -18.41 2.19 -7.69
N GLN A 143 -18.96 1.21 -6.97
CA GLN A 143 -18.45 -0.16 -6.94
C GLN A 143 -18.51 -0.87 -8.30
N LYS A 144 -19.54 -0.55 -9.11
CA LYS A 144 -19.66 -1.10 -10.46
C LYS A 144 -18.59 -0.53 -11.37
N VAL A 145 -18.37 0.78 -11.30
CA VAL A 145 -17.31 1.46 -12.08
C VAL A 145 -15.94 0.93 -11.70
N VAL A 146 -15.63 0.79 -10.40
CA VAL A 146 -14.37 0.22 -9.93
C VAL A 146 -14.18 -1.21 -10.45
N SER A 147 -15.20 -2.07 -10.33
CA SER A 147 -15.14 -3.46 -10.80
C SER A 147 -14.88 -3.54 -12.31
N GLU A 148 -15.55 -2.72 -13.12
CA GLU A 148 -15.35 -2.65 -14.57
C GLU A 148 -13.93 -2.18 -14.94
N ILE A 149 -13.36 -1.22 -14.20
CA ILE A 149 -11.98 -0.75 -14.39
C ILE A 149 -11.00 -1.87 -14.07
N VAL A 150 -11.12 -2.53 -12.91
CA VAL A 150 -10.24 -3.63 -12.48
C VAL A 150 -10.26 -4.76 -13.50
N GLN A 151 -11.44 -5.22 -13.90
CA GLN A 151 -11.57 -6.27 -14.90
C GLN A 151 -10.89 -5.89 -16.22
N LYS A 152 -11.08 -4.65 -16.68
CA LYS A 152 -10.49 -4.18 -17.93
C LYS A 152 -8.97 -4.03 -17.82
N ALA A 153 -8.44 -3.54 -16.70
CA ALA A 153 -7.02 -3.44 -16.45
C ALA A 153 -6.35 -4.82 -16.54
N HIS A 154 -6.88 -5.82 -15.86
CA HIS A 154 -6.37 -7.19 -15.90
C HIS A 154 -6.42 -7.80 -17.32
N GLN A 155 -7.50 -7.59 -18.08
CA GLN A 155 -7.56 -8.01 -19.49
C GLN A 155 -6.44 -7.40 -20.34
N LYS A 156 -5.98 -6.21 -19.96
CA LYS A 156 -4.89 -5.47 -20.61
C LYS A 156 -3.52 -5.71 -19.98
N LYS A 157 -3.41 -6.60 -18.99
CA LYS A 157 -2.20 -6.91 -18.23
C LYS A 157 -1.63 -5.68 -17.51
N VAL A 158 -2.50 -4.74 -17.13
CA VAL A 158 -2.19 -3.58 -16.28
C VAL A 158 -2.53 -3.95 -14.84
N LEU A 159 -1.57 -3.82 -13.92
CA LEU A 159 -1.78 -4.08 -12.51
C LEU A 159 -2.60 -2.95 -11.85
N VAL A 160 -3.37 -3.29 -10.83
CA VAL A 160 -4.22 -2.34 -10.11
C VAL A 160 -3.64 -2.05 -8.72
N VAL A 161 -3.28 -0.79 -8.50
CA VAL A 161 -3.04 -0.23 -7.16
C VAL A 161 -4.36 0.30 -6.66
N MET A 162 -5.04 -0.45 -5.80
CA MET A 162 -6.29 0.06 -5.22
C MET A 162 -5.97 0.94 -4.02
N SER A 163 -6.50 2.15 -4.01
CA SER A 163 -6.07 3.17 -3.07
C SER A 163 -7.21 3.76 -2.24
N ASN A 164 -6.84 4.23 -1.05
CA ASN A 164 -7.66 5.09 -0.21
C ASN A 164 -6.77 6.11 0.50
N HIS A 165 -7.24 7.37 0.56
CA HIS A 165 -6.55 8.47 1.24
C HIS A 165 -7.50 9.15 2.22
N ASP A 166 -7.08 9.26 3.48
CA ASP A 166 -7.79 10.04 4.50
C ASP A 166 -6.89 11.20 4.98
N PHE A 167 -7.15 12.39 4.46
CA PHE A 167 -6.41 13.61 4.83
C PHE A 167 -6.89 14.24 6.14
N GLN A 168 -7.97 13.73 6.75
CA GLN A 168 -8.58 14.31 7.93
C GLN A 168 -8.11 13.63 9.21
N LYS A 169 -7.85 12.33 9.16
CA LYS A 169 -7.52 11.50 10.34
C LYS A 169 -6.83 10.19 9.97
N THR A 170 -6.37 9.50 10.99
CA THR A 170 -6.07 8.08 10.94
C THR A 170 -7.28 7.31 11.48
N PRO A 171 -7.92 6.45 10.68
CA PRO A 171 -8.98 5.56 11.16
C PRO A 171 -8.48 4.59 12.24
N SER A 172 -9.39 3.89 12.92
CA SER A 172 -9.01 2.82 13.84
C SER A 172 -8.23 1.71 13.14
N GLN A 173 -7.44 0.96 13.88
CA GLN A 173 -6.65 -0.16 13.33
C GLN A 173 -7.54 -1.14 12.58
N ASP A 174 -8.65 -1.57 13.16
CA ASP A 174 -9.60 -2.52 12.55
C ASP A 174 -10.19 -1.97 11.23
N GLU A 175 -10.46 -0.66 11.18
CA GLU A 175 -10.99 -0.04 9.96
C GLU A 175 -9.92 0.02 8.85
N ILE A 176 -8.64 0.29 9.18
CA ILE A 176 -7.53 0.24 8.22
C ILE A 176 -7.35 -1.19 7.69
N GLU A 177 -7.32 -2.18 8.57
CA GLU A 177 -7.23 -3.60 8.21
C GLU A 177 -8.38 -4.01 7.28
N LYS A 178 -9.62 -3.65 7.65
CA LYS A 178 -10.82 -3.91 6.85
C LYS A 178 -10.74 -3.29 5.45
N ARG A 179 -10.26 -2.03 5.33
CA ARG A 179 -10.11 -1.36 4.02
C ARG A 179 -9.09 -2.06 3.16
N LEU A 180 -7.92 -2.38 3.70
CA LEU A 180 -6.86 -3.08 2.96
C LEU A 180 -7.32 -4.47 2.50
N LEU A 181 -7.90 -5.28 3.39
CA LEU A 181 -8.42 -6.61 3.02
C LEU A 181 -9.60 -6.52 2.03
N LYS A 182 -10.40 -5.45 2.11
CA LYS A 182 -11.46 -5.20 1.12
C LYS A 182 -10.88 -4.87 -0.26
N GLN A 183 -9.77 -4.12 -0.35
CA GLN A 183 -9.07 -3.88 -1.60
C GLN A 183 -8.62 -5.19 -2.26
N ASP A 184 -8.08 -6.14 -1.47
CA ASP A 184 -7.71 -7.48 -1.96
C ASP A 184 -8.92 -8.21 -2.55
N GLN A 185 -10.05 -8.24 -1.82
CA GLN A 185 -11.30 -8.84 -2.29
C GLN A 185 -11.87 -8.18 -3.55
N MET A 186 -11.58 -6.90 -3.76
CA MET A 186 -11.99 -6.14 -4.95
C MET A 186 -11.07 -6.37 -6.16
N GLY A 187 -10.05 -7.21 -6.03
CA GLY A 187 -9.15 -7.58 -7.11
C GLY A 187 -7.93 -6.66 -7.26
N ALA A 188 -7.52 -5.96 -6.20
CA ALA A 188 -6.28 -5.21 -6.21
C ALA A 188 -5.06 -6.13 -6.38
N ASP A 189 -4.02 -5.65 -7.07
CA ASP A 189 -2.70 -6.28 -7.12
C ASP A 189 -1.75 -5.67 -6.07
N ILE A 190 -1.97 -4.40 -5.71
CA ILE A 190 -1.26 -3.69 -4.65
C ILE A 190 -2.30 -2.98 -3.76
N LEU A 191 -2.20 -3.17 -2.43
CA LEU A 191 -3.11 -2.57 -1.47
C LEU A 191 -2.52 -1.28 -0.92
N LYS A 192 -3.23 -0.15 -1.10
CA LYS A 192 -2.70 1.18 -0.76
C LYS A 192 -3.61 1.94 0.20
N ILE A 193 -3.02 2.45 1.29
CA ILE A 193 -3.70 3.41 2.18
C ILE A 193 -2.74 4.50 2.63
N ALA A 194 -3.22 5.75 2.62
CA ALA A 194 -2.53 6.90 3.17
C ALA A 194 -3.44 7.61 4.16
N VAL A 195 -2.95 7.85 5.38
CA VAL A 195 -3.75 8.45 6.46
C VAL A 195 -3.04 9.63 7.10
N MET A 196 -3.79 10.58 7.66
CA MET A 196 -3.23 11.74 8.33
C MET A 196 -3.19 11.53 9.85
N PRO A 197 -2.00 11.44 10.48
CA PRO A 197 -1.88 11.30 11.90
C PRO A 197 -2.09 12.66 12.61
N LYS A 198 -2.78 12.65 13.74
CA LYS A 198 -2.89 13.77 14.69
C LYS A 198 -2.05 13.54 15.95
N SER A 199 -1.59 12.32 16.15
CA SER A 199 -0.78 11.90 17.31
C SER A 199 0.26 10.84 16.90
N LYS A 200 1.25 10.62 17.76
CA LYS A 200 2.21 9.51 17.61
C LYS A 200 1.49 8.16 17.62
N GLN A 201 0.43 8.03 18.42
CA GLN A 201 -0.38 6.82 18.50
C GLN A 201 -1.02 6.48 17.13
N ASP A 202 -1.48 7.50 16.37
CA ASP A 202 -2.05 7.29 15.03
C ASP A 202 -1.02 6.67 14.07
N VAL A 203 0.25 7.08 14.19
CA VAL A 203 1.32 6.49 13.38
C VAL A 203 1.49 5.01 13.70
N PHE A 204 1.55 4.65 15.00
CA PHE A 204 1.62 3.25 15.41
C PHE A 204 0.36 2.45 15.04
N THR A 205 -0.81 3.06 15.07
CA THR A 205 -2.06 2.45 14.61
C THR A 205 -1.95 2.00 13.15
N LEU A 206 -1.46 2.86 12.25
CA LEU A 206 -1.23 2.47 10.85
C LEU A 206 -0.16 1.37 10.74
N MET A 207 0.96 1.51 11.45
CA MET A 207 2.06 0.56 11.39
C MET A 207 1.63 -0.83 11.86
N ASN A 208 0.88 -0.91 12.95
CA ASN A 208 0.31 -2.17 13.47
C ASN A 208 -0.70 -2.79 12.49
N ALA A 209 -1.60 -1.97 11.91
CA ALA A 209 -2.54 -2.45 10.89
C ALA A 209 -1.79 -3.02 9.68
N THR A 210 -0.73 -2.34 9.22
CA THR A 210 0.10 -2.81 8.10
C THR A 210 0.71 -4.17 8.41
N LEU A 211 1.35 -4.33 9.59
CA LEU A 211 1.93 -5.61 10.02
C LEU A 211 0.89 -6.72 10.08
N LYS A 212 -0.28 -6.42 10.64
CA LYS A 212 -1.34 -7.43 10.79
C LYS A 212 -1.93 -7.87 9.44
N VAL A 213 -2.11 -6.93 8.50
CA VAL A 213 -2.56 -7.24 7.14
C VAL A 213 -1.51 -8.01 6.36
N SER A 214 -0.22 -7.70 6.51
CA SER A 214 0.87 -8.42 5.83
C SER A 214 0.92 -9.91 6.17
N GLN A 215 0.34 -10.31 7.31
CA GLN A 215 0.22 -11.70 7.75
C GLN A 215 -1.05 -12.40 7.19
N GLN A 216 -1.95 -11.67 6.55
CA GLN A 216 -3.25 -12.15 6.08
C GLN A 216 -3.39 -12.15 4.55
N THR A 217 -2.49 -11.48 3.84
CA THR A 217 -2.50 -11.42 2.37
C THR A 217 -1.11 -11.62 1.79
N THR A 218 -1.04 -12.15 0.59
CA THR A 218 0.20 -12.21 -0.20
C THR A 218 0.39 -10.99 -1.09
N LYS A 219 -0.58 -10.07 -1.11
CA LYS A 219 -0.53 -8.86 -1.93
C LYS A 219 0.46 -7.84 -1.36
N PRO A 220 1.28 -7.19 -2.20
CA PRO A 220 2.15 -6.12 -1.77
C PRO A 220 1.39 -4.96 -1.11
N LEU A 221 1.95 -4.42 -0.03
CA LEU A 221 1.38 -3.31 0.72
C LEU A 221 2.12 -2.01 0.43
N LEU A 222 1.35 -0.93 0.28
CA LEU A 222 1.82 0.45 0.09
C LEU A 222 1.08 1.36 1.08
N THR A 223 1.54 1.37 2.32
CA THR A 223 0.88 2.07 3.42
C THR A 223 1.73 3.21 3.95
N MET A 224 1.10 4.32 4.33
CA MET A 224 1.83 5.45 4.88
C MET A 224 0.99 6.33 5.79
N SER A 225 1.60 6.77 6.86
CA SER A 225 1.15 7.90 7.66
C SER A 225 1.75 9.17 7.08
N MET A 226 0.91 10.17 6.78
CA MET A 226 1.34 11.40 6.10
C MET A 226 1.92 12.43 7.08
N GLY A 227 2.44 13.53 6.55
CA GLY A 227 3.05 14.59 7.35
C GLY A 227 4.39 14.18 7.98
N GLN A 228 5.02 15.16 8.64
CA GLN A 228 6.33 14.94 9.26
C GLN A 228 6.26 13.92 10.40
N LEU A 229 5.16 13.92 11.16
CA LEU A 229 4.93 12.96 12.25
C LEU A 229 4.91 11.50 11.74
N GLY A 230 4.38 11.30 10.54
CA GLY A 230 4.25 9.98 9.90
C GLY A 230 5.49 9.49 9.16
N THR A 231 6.57 10.28 9.07
CA THR A 231 7.76 9.95 8.27
C THR A 231 8.36 8.58 8.61
N ILE A 232 8.31 8.17 9.88
CA ILE A 232 8.81 6.87 10.33
C ILE A 232 8.12 5.70 9.61
N SER A 233 6.83 5.80 9.28
CA SER A 233 6.10 4.74 8.58
C SER A 233 6.64 4.50 7.16
N ARG A 234 7.25 5.52 6.54
CA ARG A 234 7.83 5.42 5.19
C ARG A 234 9.17 4.68 5.18
N VAL A 235 9.99 4.92 6.21
CA VAL A 235 11.33 4.33 6.30
C VAL A 235 11.34 2.96 6.95
N ALA A 236 10.40 2.69 7.85
CA ALA A 236 10.27 1.40 8.52
C ALA A 236 9.28 0.43 7.85
N THR A 237 8.80 0.75 6.65
CA THR A 237 7.72 -0.01 5.98
C THR A 237 8.06 -1.48 5.79
N ALA A 238 9.32 -1.84 5.49
CA ALA A 238 9.76 -3.23 5.37
C ALA A 238 9.53 -4.05 6.65
N ASN A 239 9.74 -3.42 7.82
CA ASN A 239 9.59 -4.07 9.12
C ASN A 239 8.13 -4.42 9.45
N MET A 240 7.16 -3.83 8.73
CA MET A 240 5.74 -4.12 8.84
C MET A 240 5.21 -4.90 7.62
N GLY A 241 6.08 -5.45 6.77
CA GLY A 241 5.68 -6.18 5.59
C GLY A 241 5.23 -5.30 4.41
N GLY A 242 5.51 -3.99 4.44
CA GLY A 242 5.27 -3.10 3.32
C GLY A 242 6.31 -3.28 2.20
N SER A 243 5.86 -3.11 0.96
CA SER A 243 6.66 -3.39 -0.24
C SER A 243 7.12 -2.14 -0.99
N TYR A 244 6.48 -1.00 -0.73
CA TYR A 244 6.74 0.24 -1.45
C TYR A 244 6.77 1.44 -0.52
N SER A 245 7.53 2.47 -0.90
CA SER A 245 7.53 3.77 -0.22
C SER A 245 7.68 4.91 -1.23
N PHE A 246 6.93 5.99 -1.03
CA PHE A 246 7.03 7.19 -1.85
C PHE A 246 8.20 8.07 -1.40
N GLY A 247 9.11 8.34 -2.34
CA GLY A 247 10.10 9.41 -2.26
C GLY A 247 9.73 10.59 -3.16
N MET A 248 10.53 11.65 -3.13
CA MET A 248 10.38 12.80 -4.01
C MET A 248 11.70 13.12 -4.71
N ILE A 249 11.60 13.83 -5.83
CA ILE A 249 12.69 14.56 -6.48
C ILE A 249 12.18 15.98 -6.69
N GLY A 250 12.83 16.97 -6.08
CA GLY A 250 12.35 18.35 -6.07
C GLY A 250 11.12 18.54 -5.18
N GLU A 251 9.92 18.69 -5.75
CA GLU A 251 8.69 18.97 -5.00
C GLU A 251 7.98 17.69 -4.54
N ALA A 252 7.47 17.72 -3.30
CA ALA A 252 6.69 16.62 -2.74
C ALA A 252 5.25 16.62 -3.28
N SER A 253 4.72 15.45 -3.62
CA SER A 253 3.30 15.28 -4.00
C SER A 253 2.36 15.09 -2.82
N ALA A 254 2.93 14.82 -1.64
CA ALA A 254 2.19 14.63 -0.39
C ALA A 254 3.07 15.01 0.81
N PRO A 255 2.47 15.43 1.96
CA PRO A 255 3.22 15.78 3.15
C PRO A 255 4.11 14.64 3.67
N GLY A 256 5.33 14.97 4.14
CA GLY A 256 6.24 14.03 4.78
C GLY A 256 7.02 13.12 3.83
N GLN A 257 7.05 13.40 2.52
CA GLN A 257 7.94 12.72 1.60
C GLN A 257 9.40 13.13 1.81
N ILE A 258 10.30 12.18 1.61
CA ILE A 258 11.76 12.34 1.72
C ILE A 258 12.35 12.30 0.32
N ASP A 259 13.47 13.00 0.09
CA ASP A 259 14.26 12.83 -1.12
C ASP A 259 14.53 11.34 -1.39
N VAL A 260 14.34 10.89 -2.62
CA VAL A 260 14.33 9.45 -2.96
C VAL A 260 15.67 8.77 -2.69
N THR A 261 16.78 9.48 -2.90
CA THR A 261 18.12 8.93 -2.64
C THR A 261 18.35 8.73 -1.14
N LYS A 262 17.97 9.72 -0.32
CA LYS A 262 18.01 9.60 1.14
C LYS A 262 17.08 8.50 1.64
N LEU A 263 15.85 8.45 1.11
CA LEU A 263 14.90 7.39 1.44
C LEU A 263 15.47 6.01 1.16
N LYS A 264 16.04 5.80 -0.04
CA LYS A 264 16.62 4.50 -0.43
C LYS A 264 17.78 4.10 0.46
N GLN A 265 18.63 5.04 0.86
CA GLN A 265 19.74 4.79 1.80
C GLN A 265 19.22 4.35 3.17
N ILE A 266 18.21 5.04 3.71
CA ILE A 266 17.61 4.67 5.00
C ILE A 266 16.93 3.29 4.89
N LEU A 267 16.15 3.04 3.86
CA LEU A 267 15.49 1.75 3.62
C LEU A 267 16.48 0.60 3.61
N LYS A 268 17.63 0.75 2.91
CA LYS A 268 18.71 -0.26 2.90
C LYS A 268 19.30 -0.52 4.30
N THR A 269 19.35 0.51 5.15
CA THR A 269 19.91 0.42 6.50
C THR A 269 18.97 -0.25 7.50
N VAL A 270 17.66 0.06 7.40
CA VAL A 270 16.67 -0.41 8.37
C VAL A 270 15.91 -1.66 7.94
N GLN A 271 16.08 -2.08 6.70
CA GLN A 271 15.44 -3.29 6.18
C GLN A 271 15.94 -4.52 6.94
N PRO A 272 15.04 -5.40 7.39
CA PRO A 272 15.47 -6.66 8.02
C PRO A 272 16.42 -7.43 7.10
N ALA A 273 17.49 -7.99 7.68
CA ALA A 273 18.33 -8.94 6.95
C ALA A 273 17.46 -10.15 6.54
N ASN A 274 17.72 -10.69 5.36
CA ASN A 274 17.12 -11.99 5.00
C ASN A 274 17.57 -13.02 6.03
N PRO A 275 16.63 -13.82 6.59
CA PRO A 275 16.98 -14.90 7.51
C PRO A 275 17.85 -15.95 6.85
#